data_200844f9f9f76be2c1ea00f117b475aa
#
_entry.id   200844f9f9f76be2c1ea00f117b475aa
#
_cell.length_a   1.000
_cell.length_b   1.000
_cell.length_c   1.000
_cell.angle_alpha   90.00
_cell.angle_beta   90.00
_cell.angle_gamma   90.00
#
_symmetry.space_group_name_H-M   'P 1'
#
loop_
_entity.id
_entity.type
_entity.pdbx_description
1 polymer ?
#
loop_
_entity_poly.entity_id
_entity_poly.type
_entity_poly.pdbx_seq_one_letter_code
_entity_poly.pdbx_strand_id
1 'polypeptide(L)'
;MIVRTADHTGDERCSSSEWVSCPVAKQHHEDWPDQSHCPFLQESLVQYCTAAPMSKFVPYTEAQLSRCGSEAHRYCEAFLALAQPPVSQPSVPATIASVDEGWVDGILVPENLAYAPNHLWLDVGTDGTCHIGIDAFFANVLGHVDRLSFVTWKGVARPTAVLTVRGIDLHLAFPNPMSITGVNAYLRSHPEKIISEPYGAGWLFEGTQAKGLSKHENRGIEAGLIRGKQAREWMAQESRRFASFVHEEVAHTQGEGFVLMADGGAPSNDLLQYLTREEALQLFNEFFSPHANWRLSS
;
A
#
# COMPACT_ATOMS: atom_id res chain seq x y z
N MET A 1 9.29 19.80 -19.67
CA MET A 1 9.44 19.78 -18.21
C MET A 1 10.78 19.11 -17.93
N ILE A 2 11.79 19.88 -17.54
CA ILE A 2 13.11 19.33 -17.24
C ILE A 2 13.01 18.68 -15.88
N VAL A 3 13.00 17.35 -15.85
CA VAL A 3 13.04 16.59 -14.59
C VAL A 3 14.51 16.40 -14.25
N ARG A 4 15.02 17.14 -13.27
CA ARG A 4 16.28 16.82 -12.63
C ARG A 4 16.06 15.53 -11.83
N THR A 5 16.60 14.42 -12.29
CA THR A 5 16.58 13.17 -11.53
C THR A 5 17.59 13.27 -10.40
N ALA A 6 17.14 13.72 -9.25
CA ALA A 6 17.86 13.64 -7.98
C ALA A 6 17.53 12.34 -7.24
N ASP A 7 17.49 11.20 -7.93
CA ASP A 7 17.20 9.90 -7.31
C ASP A 7 18.40 8.95 -7.29
N HIS A 8 19.54 9.48 -7.33
CA HIS A 8 20.68 8.90 -6.64
C HIS A 8 21.10 9.93 -5.61
N THR A 9 21.56 9.51 -4.47
CA THR A 9 22.42 10.24 -3.55
C THR A 9 23.63 10.80 -4.31
N GLY A 10 23.38 11.34 -5.47
CA GLY A 10 24.24 12.13 -6.31
C GLY A 10 24.40 13.42 -5.58
N ASP A 11 25.52 13.50 -4.94
CA ASP A 11 26.09 14.62 -4.25
C ASP A 11 25.60 15.91 -4.92
N GLU A 12 24.83 16.75 -4.24
CA GLU A 12 24.42 18.09 -4.67
C GLU A 12 25.61 18.91 -5.15
N ARG A 13 26.82 18.47 -4.84
CA ARG A 13 28.11 18.96 -5.31
C ARG A 13 28.20 19.08 -6.83
N CYS A 14 27.67 18.13 -7.61
CA CYS A 14 27.78 18.18 -9.08
C CYS A 14 27.00 19.33 -9.71
N SER A 15 25.92 19.78 -9.11
CA SER A 15 25.07 20.90 -9.57
C SER A 15 25.43 22.23 -8.92
N SER A 16 26.45 22.29 -8.08
CA SER A 16 26.90 23.48 -7.36
C SER A 16 28.40 23.74 -7.60
N SER A 17 28.88 24.88 -7.15
CA SER A 17 30.33 25.23 -7.20
C SER A 17 31.19 24.29 -6.34
N GLU A 18 30.61 23.46 -5.49
CA GLU A 18 31.34 22.50 -4.66
C GLU A 18 31.87 21.28 -5.46
N TRP A 19 31.51 21.14 -6.72
CA TRP A 19 31.99 20.05 -7.59
C TRP A 19 33.52 19.96 -7.63
N VAL A 20 34.21 21.09 -7.44
CA VAL A 20 35.69 21.15 -7.38
C VAL A 20 36.28 20.29 -6.26
N SER A 21 35.48 19.93 -5.24
CA SER A 21 35.88 19.04 -4.16
C SER A 21 35.76 17.54 -4.53
N CYS A 22 35.11 17.22 -5.65
CA CYS A 22 34.88 15.84 -6.09
C CYS A 22 36.22 15.16 -6.45
N PRO A 23 36.48 13.95 -5.92
CA PRO A 23 37.73 13.22 -6.22
C PRO A 23 37.92 12.93 -7.70
N VAL A 24 36.86 12.67 -8.46
CA VAL A 24 36.91 12.41 -9.90
C VAL A 24 37.22 13.70 -10.65
N ALA A 25 36.57 14.81 -10.31
CA ALA A 25 36.81 16.08 -10.93
C ALA A 25 38.27 16.58 -10.68
N LYS A 26 38.80 16.34 -9.47
CA LYS A 26 40.19 16.71 -9.12
C LYS A 26 41.25 16.02 -9.97
N GLN A 27 40.98 14.81 -10.46
CA GLN A 27 41.93 14.09 -11.34
C GLN A 27 42.04 14.68 -12.73
N HIS A 28 41.09 15.55 -13.12
CA HIS A 28 41.00 16.13 -14.45
C HIS A 28 41.02 17.67 -14.43
N HIS A 29 41.44 18.28 -13.31
CA HIS A 29 41.24 19.71 -13.02
C HIS A 29 42.10 20.66 -13.86
N GLU A 30 43.15 20.21 -14.56
CA GLU A 30 44.13 21.09 -15.21
C GLU A 30 43.58 21.79 -16.46
N ASP A 31 42.46 21.35 -17.04
CA ASP A 31 41.97 21.80 -18.34
C ASP A 31 40.58 22.51 -18.32
N TRP A 32 39.99 22.81 -17.15
CA TRP A 32 38.59 23.26 -17.11
C TRP A 32 38.46 24.72 -16.65
N PRO A 33 37.86 25.59 -17.49
CA PRO A 33 37.56 26.96 -17.08
C PRO A 33 36.50 26.99 -15.97
N ASP A 34 36.49 28.11 -15.23
CA ASP A 34 35.52 28.37 -14.15
C ASP A 34 34.07 28.08 -14.59
N GLN A 35 33.55 26.93 -14.20
CA GLN A 35 32.18 26.52 -14.45
C GLN A 35 31.39 26.44 -13.14
N SER A 36 30.14 26.89 -13.20
CA SER A 36 29.24 26.88 -12.05
C SER A 36 28.76 25.47 -11.62
N HIS A 37 29.10 24.43 -12.42
CA HIS A 37 28.70 23.04 -12.21
C HIS A 37 29.77 22.08 -12.74
N CYS A 38 29.70 20.84 -12.32
CA CYS A 38 30.62 19.78 -12.71
C CYS A 38 30.64 19.57 -14.23
N PRO A 39 31.83 19.58 -14.88
CA PRO A 39 31.95 19.41 -16.34
C PRO A 39 31.49 18.02 -16.82
N PHE A 40 31.42 17.04 -15.95
CA PHE A 40 30.88 15.71 -16.26
C PHE A 40 29.34 15.59 -16.05
N LEU A 41 28.72 16.65 -15.52
CA LEU A 41 27.25 16.68 -15.38
C LEU A 41 26.61 16.91 -16.75
N GLN A 42 25.92 15.93 -17.25
CA GLN A 42 25.13 16.02 -18.48
C GLN A 42 23.64 16.05 -18.13
N GLU A 43 22.97 17.10 -18.57
CA GLU A 43 21.54 17.19 -18.53
C GLU A 43 20.95 16.54 -19.79
N SER A 44 20.08 15.55 -19.60
CA SER A 44 19.37 14.92 -20.71
C SER A 44 17.86 14.87 -20.44
N LEU A 45 17.08 14.99 -21.51
CA LEU A 45 15.64 14.78 -21.42
C LEU A 45 15.39 13.28 -21.27
N VAL A 46 14.81 12.86 -20.14
CA VAL A 46 14.48 11.47 -19.92
C VAL A 46 12.98 11.30 -19.82
N GLN A 47 12.48 10.24 -20.44
CA GLN A 47 11.12 9.75 -20.25
C GLN A 47 11.16 8.56 -19.30
N TYR A 48 10.15 8.42 -18.47
CA TYR A 48 10.02 7.26 -17.59
C TYR A 48 8.60 6.72 -17.59
N CYS A 49 8.50 5.40 -17.42
CA CYS A 49 7.23 4.71 -17.35
C CYS A 49 6.75 4.70 -15.90
N THR A 50 5.58 5.32 -15.64
CA THR A 50 4.92 5.30 -14.33
C THR A 50 4.01 4.09 -14.15
N ALA A 51 3.75 3.34 -15.21
CA ALA A 51 2.96 2.11 -15.14
C ALA A 51 3.73 0.95 -14.50
N ALA A 52 5.05 0.94 -14.58
CA ALA A 52 5.87 -0.04 -13.89
C ALA A 52 5.82 0.18 -12.35
N PRO A 53 5.90 -0.88 -11.53
CA PRO A 53 5.95 -0.78 -10.06
C PRO A 53 7.09 0.10 -9.55
N MET A 54 8.20 0.13 -10.27
CA MET A 54 9.32 1.06 -10.09
C MET A 54 9.48 1.90 -11.35
N SER A 55 9.86 3.17 -11.18
CA SER A 55 10.10 4.07 -12.32
C SER A 55 11.11 3.47 -13.28
N LYS A 56 10.69 3.19 -14.50
CA LYS A 56 11.53 2.61 -15.55
C LYS A 56 11.85 3.68 -16.55
N PHE A 57 13.14 4.00 -16.70
CA PHE A 57 13.60 4.95 -17.72
C PHE A 57 13.34 4.37 -19.12
N VAL A 58 12.80 5.22 -20.00
CA VAL A 58 12.61 4.94 -21.41
C VAL A 58 13.58 5.84 -22.15
N PRO A 59 14.58 5.28 -22.85
CA PRO A 59 15.51 6.09 -23.64
C PRO A 59 14.74 6.92 -24.67
N TYR A 60 14.96 8.22 -24.66
CA TYR A 60 14.44 9.10 -25.69
C TYR A 60 15.45 9.18 -26.82
N THR A 61 15.06 8.75 -28.02
CA THR A 61 15.81 8.99 -29.24
C THR A 61 14.84 9.48 -30.30
N GLU A 62 15.18 10.51 -31.04
CA GLU A 62 14.37 11.02 -32.14
C GLU A 62 14.22 9.98 -33.28
N ALA A 63 15.14 9.02 -33.36
CA ALA A 63 15.20 8.01 -34.41
C ALA A 63 14.45 6.72 -34.14
N GLN A 64 14.04 6.45 -32.89
CA GLN A 64 13.31 5.23 -32.54
C GLN A 64 11.95 5.56 -31.93
N LEU A 65 10.87 5.13 -32.60
CA LEU A 65 9.54 5.09 -32.02
C LEU A 65 9.55 4.09 -30.85
N SER A 66 9.64 4.61 -29.62
CA SER A 66 9.50 3.77 -28.45
C SER A 66 8.07 3.19 -28.42
N ARG A 67 7.90 1.96 -27.90
CA ARG A 67 6.56 1.39 -27.68
C ARG A 67 5.68 2.35 -26.90
N CYS A 68 6.24 3.08 -25.94
CA CYS A 68 5.51 4.04 -25.10
C CYS A 68 5.07 5.30 -25.85
N GLY A 69 5.76 5.71 -26.90
CA GLY A 69 5.44 6.87 -27.75
C GLY A 69 4.60 6.57 -28.97
N SER A 70 4.15 5.33 -29.14
CA SER A 70 3.34 4.89 -30.30
C SER A 70 2.08 4.14 -29.84
N GLU A 71 1.15 3.86 -30.76
CA GLU A 71 -0.04 3.04 -30.49
C GLU A 71 0.28 1.64 -29.94
N ALA A 72 1.53 1.17 -30.06
CA ALA A 72 1.98 -0.10 -29.52
C ALA A 72 1.97 -0.14 -27.96
N HIS A 73 1.80 1.01 -27.27
CA HIS A 73 1.62 1.03 -25.81
C HIS A 73 0.38 0.24 -25.37
N ARG A 74 -0.66 0.14 -26.21
CA ARG A 74 -1.88 -0.63 -25.95
C ARG A 74 -1.65 -2.13 -25.74
N TYR A 75 -0.50 -2.64 -26.19
CA TYR A 75 -0.08 -4.03 -26.01
C TYR A 75 1.03 -4.18 -24.96
N CYS A 76 1.28 -3.13 -24.17
CA CYS A 76 2.24 -3.18 -23.09
C CYS A 76 1.62 -3.83 -21.85
N GLU A 77 2.24 -4.89 -21.33
CA GLU A 77 1.75 -5.59 -20.13
C GLU A 77 1.56 -4.65 -18.92
N ALA A 78 2.50 -3.72 -18.71
CA ALA A 78 2.38 -2.76 -17.62
C ALA A 78 1.19 -1.80 -17.81
N PHE A 79 0.90 -1.39 -19.05
CA PHE A 79 -0.29 -0.58 -19.36
C PHE A 79 -1.57 -1.37 -19.16
N LEU A 80 -1.62 -2.60 -19.67
CA LEU A 80 -2.79 -3.48 -19.53
C LEU A 80 -3.11 -3.78 -18.07
N ALA A 81 -2.07 -4.00 -17.24
CA ALA A 81 -2.24 -4.25 -15.81
C ALA A 81 -2.85 -3.05 -15.04
N LEU A 82 -2.67 -1.83 -15.55
CA LEU A 82 -3.34 -0.63 -14.99
C LEU A 82 -4.74 -0.42 -15.54
N ALA A 83 -4.95 -0.79 -16.80
CA ALA A 83 -6.19 -0.48 -17.52
C ALA A 83 -7.29 -1.55 -17.34
N GLN A 84 -6.92 -2.75 -16.94
CA GLN A 84 -7.84 -3.88 -16.82
C GLN A 84 -7.81 -4.48 -15.41
N PRO A 85 -8.98 -4.85 -14.87
CA PRO A 85 -9.01 -5.56 -13.59
C PRO A 85 -8.27 -6.89 -13.72
N PRO A 86 -7.60 -7.36 -12.67
CA PRO A 86 -6.89 -8.62 -12.69
C PRO A 86 -7.84 -9.79 -12.86
N VAL A 87 -7.38 -10.82 -13.56
CA VAL A 87 -8.14 -12.06 -13.78
C VAL A 87 -8.19 -12.88 -12.47
N SER A 88 -7.11 -12.86 -11.71
CA SER A 88 -7.06 -13.50 -10.39
C SER A 88 -7.93 -12.75 -9.40
N GLN A 89 -8.77 -13.47 -8.67
CA GLN A 89 -9.72 -12.93 -7.71
C GLN A 89 -9.65 -13.77 -6.42
N PRO A 90 -9.84 -13.15 -5.23
CA PRO A 90 -10.00 -13.90 -3.99
C PRO A 90 -11.19 -14.86 -4.06
N SER A 91 -11.14 -15.94 -3.27
CA SER A 91 -12.18 -16.96 -3.22
C SER A 91 -13.44 -16.52 -2.43
N VAL A 92 -13.59 -15.27 -2.14
CA VAL A 92 -14.77 -14.74 -1.42
C VAL A 92 -16.00 -14.85 -2.33
N PRO A 93 -17.07 -15.55 -1.91
CA PRO A 93 -18.28 -15.65 -2.70
C PRO A 93 -18.87 -14.27 -3.01
N ALA A 94 -19.16 -14.02 -4.27
CA ALA A 94 -19.80 -12.77 -4.69
C ALA A 94 -21.22 -12.58 -4.10
N THR A 95 -21.80 -13.66 -3.54
CA THR A 95 -23.10 -13.65 -2.89
C THR A 95 -22.96 -14.23 -1.51
N ILE A 96 -23.04 -13.39 -0.48
CA ILE A 96 -23.26 -13.84 0.90
C ILE A 96 -24.71 -14.25 0.97
N ALA A 97 -24.94 -15.54 1.08
CA ALA A 97 -26.25 -16.18 0.89
C ALA A 97 -27.30 -15.83 1.98
N SER A 98 -26.91 -15.16 3.06
CA SER A 98 -27.83 -14.68 4.08
C SER A 98 -27.37 -13.34 4.64
N VAL A 99 -28.33 -12.43 4.82
CA VAL A 99 -28.10 -11.05 5.28
C VAL A 99 -27.54 -10.99 6.72
N ASP A 100 -27.64 -12.08 7.50
CA ASP A 100 -27.20 -12.15 8.90
C ASP A 100 -25.87 -12.88 9.12
N GLU A 101 -25.40 -13.68 8.17
CA GLU A 101 -24.14 -14.42 8.30
C GLU A 101 -22.98 -13.62 7.75
N GLY A 102 -22.10 -13.15 8.63
CA GLY A 102 -20.85 -12.45 8.25
C GLY A 102 -20.83 -10.95 8.55
N TRP A 103 -21.91 -10.39 9.12
CA TRP A 103 -21.94 -8.98 9.51
C TRP A 103 -21.76 -8.82 11.02
N VAL A 104 -20.93 -7.86 11.40
CA VAL A 104 -20.66 -7.46 12.80
C VAL A 104 -20.69 -5.94 12.86
N ASP A 105 -21.63 -5.38 13.59
CA ASP A 105 -21.78 -3.92 13.76
C ASP A 105 -21.78 -3.14 12.42
N GLY A 106 -22.41 -3.70 11.37
CA GLY A 106 -22.42 -3.11 10.02
C GLY A 106 -21.15 -3.33 9.21
N ILE A 107 -20.22 -4.14 9.69
CA ILE A 107 -18.96 -4.50 9.00
C ILE A 107 -19.07 -5.92 8.49
N LEU A 108 -18.77 -6.12 7.22
CA LEU A 108 -18.70 -7.44 6.62
C LEU A 108 -17.40 -8.16 7.03
N VAL A 109 -17.52 -9.37 7.59
CA VAL A 109 -16.40 -10.21 8.05
C VAL A 109 -16.54 -11.62 7.45
N PRO A 110 -16.09 -11.86 6.21
CA PRO A 110 -16.13 -13.18 5.58
C PRO A 110 -15.40 -14.26 6.40
N GLU A 111 -16.08 -15.34 6.73
CA GLU A 111 -15.55 -16.39 7.60
C GLU A 111 -14.44 -17.24 6.98
N ASN A 112 -14.41 -17.32 5.66
CA ASN A 112 -13.39 -18.06 4.90
C ASN A 112 -12.03 -17.36 4.89
N LEU A 113 -11.95 -16.09 5.30
CA LEU A 113 -10.72 -15.33 5.36
C LEU A 113 -10.02 -15.47 6.72
N ALA A 114 -8.72 -15.22 6.74
CA ALA A 114 -7.93 -15.04 7.94
C ALA A 114 -7.56 -13.56 8.11
N TYR A 115 -7.62 -13.04 9.32
CA TYR A 115 -7.42 -11.63 9.62
C TYR A 115 -6.20 -11.42 10.49
N ALA A 116 -5.39 -10.46 10.11
CA ALA A 116 -4.28 -9.98 10.93
C ALA A 116 -4.80 -8.89 11.90
N PRO A 117 -4.17 -8.74 13.08
CA PRO A 117 -4.57 -7.71 14.05
C PRO A 117 -4.52 -6.27 13.53
N ASN A 118 -3.81 -6.02 12.44
CA ASN A 118 -3.73 -4.72 11.76
C ASN A 118 -4.69 -4.60 10.58
N HIS A 119 -5.80 -5.33 10.60
CA HIS A 119 -6.88 -5.26 9.63
C HIS A 119 -6.49 -5.58 8.19
N LEU A 120 -5.48 -6.43 8.02
CA LEU A 120 -5.19 -7.06 6.73
C LEU A 120 -5.77 -8.47 6.72
N TRP A 121 -6.46 -8.83 5.65
CA TRP A 121 -6.97 -10.19 5.46
C TRP A 121 -6.08 -11.01 4.53
N LEU A 122 -6.14 -12.32 4.72
CA LEU A 122 -5.53 -13.34 3.87
C LEU A 122 -6.60 -14.30 3.38
N ASP A 123 -6.67 -14.50 2.08
CA ASP A 123 -7.34 -15.61 1.42
C ASP A 123 -6.31 -16.64 0.95
N VAL A 124 -6.64 -17.92 1.09
CA VAL A 124 -5.81 -19.02 0.59
C VAL A 124 -6.68 -19.90 -0.30
N GLY A 125 -6.48 -19.79 -1.59
CA GLY A 125 -7.17 -20.60 -2.58
C GLY A 125 -6.81 -22.09 -2.50
N THR A 126 -7.65 -22.94 -3.07
CA THR A 126 -7.46 -24.39 -3.09
C THR A 126 -6.22 -24.81 -3.90
N ASP A 127 -5.76 -23.98 -4.79
CA ASP A 127 -4.53 -24.15 -5.59
C ASP A 127 -3.27 -23.67 -4.87
N GLY A 128 -3.42 -23.10 -3.66
CA GLY A 128 -2.34 -22.52 -2.86
C GLY A 128 -2.01 -21.07 -3.23
N THR A 129 -2.75 -20.46 -4.15
CA THR A 129 -2.67 -19.02 -4.39
C THR A 129 -3.20 -18.26 -3.20
N CYS A 130 -2.49 -17.22 -2.78
CA CYS A 130 -2.85 -16.38 -1.65
C CYS A 130 -3.14 -14.96 -2.14
N HIS A 131 -4.18 -14.34 -1.60
CA HIS A 131 -4.46 -12.92 -1.78
C HIS A 131 -4.47 -12.20 -0.44
N ILE A 132 -4.02 -10.95 -0.43
CA ILE A 132 -4.00 -10.09 0.76
C ILE A 132 -4.62 -8.75 0.40
N GLY A 133 -5.46 -8.22 1.28
CA GLY A 133 -6.06 -6.90 1.17
C GLY A 133 -6.37 -6.29 2.54
N ILE A 134 -7.05 -5.15 2.58
CA ILE A 134 -7.58 -4.54 3.79
C ILE A 134 -9.01 -5.01 4.04
N ASP A 135 -9.43 -5.12 5.29
CA ASP A 135 -10.80 -5.48 5.62
C ASP A 135 -11.79 -4.30 5.51
N ALA A 136 -13.08 -4.59 5.62
CA ALA A 136 -14.13 -3.58 5.51
C ALA A 136 -14.10 -2.56 6.65
N PHE A 137 -13.60 -2.93 7.83
CA PHE A 137 -13.44 -2.00 8.95
C PHE A 137 -12.42 -0.92 8.58
N PHE A 138 -11.24 -1.33 8.13
CA PHE A 138 -10.20 -0.42 7.71
C PHE A 138 -10.63 0.43 6.50
N ALA A 139 -11.29 -0.19 5.52
CA ALA A 139 -11.85 0.50 4.37
C ALA A 139 -12.82 1.62 4.78
N ASN A 140 -13.73 1.35 5.72
CA ASN A 140 -14.68 2.34 6.23
C ASN A 140 -13.99 3.51 6.94
N VAL A 141 -12.96 3.22 7.75
CA VAL A 141 -12.19 4.26 8.45
C VAL A 141 -11.46 5.17 7.46
N LEU A 142 -10.86 4.60 6.41
CA LEU A 142 -10.18 5.36 5.36
C LEU A 142 -11.13 6.21 4.53
N GLY A 143 -12.27 5.64 4.12
CA GLY A 143 -13.28 6.25 3.24
C GLY A 143 -12.79 6.63 1.85
N HIS A 144 -11.54 7.02 1.71
CA HIS A 144 -10.92 7.45 0.45
C HIS A 144 -9.43 7.08 0.41
N VAL A 145 -8.92 6.83 -0.79
CA VAL A 145 -7.48 6.62 -1.05
C VAL A 145 -7.07 7.46 -2.26
N ASP A 146 -6.12 8.37 -2.07
CA ASP A 146 -5.59 9.22 -3.14
C ASP A 146 -4.66 8.43 -4.07
N ARG A 147 -3.80 7.60 -3.48
CA ARG A 147 -2.76 6.87 -4.21
C ARG A 147 -2.34 5.61 -3.47
N LEU A 148 -1.98 4.58 -4.26
CA LEU A 148 -1.35 3.35 -3.79
C LEU A 148 0.04 3.19 -4.40
N SER A 149 1.01 2.84 -3.57
CA SER A 149 2.36 2.46 -3.97
C SER A 149 2.76 1.13 -3.34
N PHE A 150 3.34 0.22 -4.13
CA PHE A 150 3.82 -1.06 -3.63
C PHE A 150 5.32 -0.94 -3.31
N VAL A 151 5.70 -1.23 -2.06
CA VAL A 151 7.11 -1.28 -1.62
C VAL A 151 7.71 -2.62 -1.99
N THR A 152 6.98 -3.71 -1.71
CA THR A 152 7.34 -5.07 -2.14
C THR A 152 6.41 -5.48 -3.28
N TRP A 153 6.94 -6.01 -4.36
CA TRP A 153 6.12 -6.34 -5.53
C TRP A 153 6.42 -7.72 -6.12
N LYS A 154 7.52 -8.36 -5.72
CA LYS A 154 7.90 -9.71 -6.15
C LYS A 154 8.95 -10.33 -5.23
N GLY A 155 8.90 -11.67 -5.10
CA GLY A 155 9.87 -12.45 -4.33
C GLY A 155 9.42 -12.74 -2.90
N VAL A 156 10.29 -13.36 -2.11
CA VAL A 156 9.98 -13.70 -0.71
C VAL A 156 10.20 -12.49 0.17
N ALA A 157 9.11 -11.93 0.65
CA ALA A 157 9.13 -10.74 1.50
C ALA A 157 7.83 -10.63 2.32
N ARG A 158 7.81 -9.71 3.29
CA ARG A 158 6.55 -9.25 3.88
C ARG A 158 5.87 -8.30 2.90
N PRO A 159 4.63 -8.59 2.47
CA PRO A 159 3.86 -7.68 1.62
C PRO A 159 3.74 -6.30 2.25
N THR A 160 4.25 -5.29 1.58
CA THR A 160 4.30 -3.92 2.09
C THR A 160 3.85 -2.95 1.02
N ALA A 161 2.89 -2.09 1.36
CA ALA A 161 2.36 -1.04 0.51
C ALA A 161 2.25 0.28 1.28
N VAL A 162 2.12 1.37 0.54
CA VAL A 162 1.83 2.70 1.10
C VAL A 162 0.54 3.19 0.46
N LEU A 163 -0.44 3.49 1.30
CA LEU A 163 -1.65 4.23 0.92
C LEU A 163 -1.43 5.69 1.24
N THR A 164 -1.61 6.57 0.27
CA THR A 164 -1.69 8.01 0.52
C THR A 164 -3.15 8.38 0.66
N VAL A 165 -3.51 8.95 1.81
CA VAL A 165 -4.86 9.41 2.14
C VAL A 165 -4.78 10.84 2.62
N ARG A 166 -5.42 11.78 1.91
CA ARG A 166 -5.38 13.21 2.22
C ARG A 166 -3.96 13.75 2.41
N GLY A 167 -3.03 13.27 1.57
CA GLY A 167 -1.62 13.65 1.62
C GLY A 167 -0.83 13.03 2.78
N ILE A 168 -1.40 12.07 3.52
CA ILE A 168 -0.75 11.31 4.59
C ILE A 168 -0.37 9.93 4.04
N ASP A 169 0.89 9.55 4.13
CA ASP A 169 1.36 8.24 3.73
C ASP A 169 1.23 7.24 4.88
N LEU A 170 0.41 6.21 4.69
CA LEU A 170 0.11 5.15 5.64
C LEU A 170 0.79 3.85 5.18
N HIS A 171 1.72 3.35 5.99
CA HIS A 171 2.51 2.16 5.66
C HIS A 171 1.83 0.88 6.13
N LEU A 172 1.34 0.08 5.19
CA LEU A 172 0.77 -1.23 5.45
C LEU A 172 1.82 -2.32 5.31
N ALA A 173 1.91 -3.23 6.27
CA ALA A 173 2.75 -4.41 6.15
C ALA A 173 2.00 -5.64 6.68
N PHE A 174 1.89 -6.68 5.86
CA PHE A 174 1.35 -7.95 6.31
C PHE A 174 2.33 -8.61 7.30
N PRO A 175 1.85 -9.20 8.41
CA PRO A 175 2.75 -9.66 9.48
C PRO A 175 3.67 -10.80 9.05
N ASN A 176 3.23 -11.65 8.13
CA ASN A 176 3.96 -12.84 7.74
C ASN A 176 4.58 -12.73 6.34
N PRO A 177 5.76 -13.29 6.10
CA PRO A 177 6.35 -13.32 4.77
C PRO A 177 5.61 -14.31 3.85
N MET A 178 5.56 -13.97 2.55
CA MET A 178 5.07 -14.85 1.49
C MET A 178 5.98 -14.75 0.26
N SER A 179 5.83 -15.70 -0.65
CA SER A 179 6.41 -15.60 -1.99
C SER A 179 5.46 -14.79 -2.86
N ILE A 180 5.72 -13.49 -2.97
CA ILE A 180 4.92 -12.56 -3.77
C ILE A 180 5.12 -12.87 -5.26
N THR A 181 4.07 -13.20 -5.98
CA THR A 181 4.06 -13.45 -7.42
C THR A 181 3.58 -12.23 -8.20
N GLY A 182 2.73 -11.41 -7.59
CA GLY A 182 2.16 -10.23 -8.21
C GLY A 182 1.60 -9.22 -7.21
N VAL A 183 1.29 -8.05 -7.73
CA VAL A 183 0.56 -6.98 -7.06
C VAL A 183 -0.59 -6.54 -7.93
N ASN A 184 -1.67 -6.08 -7.31
CA ASN A 184 -2.81 -5.55 -8.04
C ASN A 184 -2.51 -4.15 -8.58
N ALA A 185 -1.79 -4.09 -9.69
CA ALA A 185 -1.40 -2.82 -10.32
C ALA A 185 -2.61 -1.97 -10.77
N TYR A 186 -3.75 -2.61 -11.04
CA TYR A 186 -5.00 -1.94 -11.41
C TYR A 186 -5.44 -0.90 -10.37
N LEU A 187 -5.20 -1.15 -9.09
CA LEU A 187 -5.52 -0.22 -8.00
C LEU A 187 -4.72 1.09 -8.03
N ARG A 188 -3.63 1.17 -8.77
CA ARG A 188 -2.88 2.43 -8.95
C ARG A 188 -3.65 3.43 -9.81
N SER A 189 -4.51 2.95 -10.68
CA SER A 189 -5.41 3.77 -11.50
C SER A 189 -6.84 3.84 -10.93
N HIS A 190 -7.19 2.88 -10.06
CA HIS A 190 -8.53 2.72 -9.47
C HIS A 190 -8.43 2.49 -7.96
N PRO A 191 -7.83 3.43 -7.19
CA PRO A 191 -7.64 3.26 -5.76
C PRO A 191 -8.97 3.16 -4.99
N GLU A 192 -10.06 3.68 -5.55
CA GLU A 192 -11.41 3.59 -4.98
C GLU A 192 -11.88 2.14 -4.80
N LYS A 193 -11.32 1.19 -5.56
CA LYS A 193 -11.64 -0.23 -5.42
C LYS A 193 -11.18 -0.84 -4.11
N ILE A 194 -10.15 -0.28 -3.49
CA ILE A 194 -9.69 -0.68 -2.16
C ILE A 194 -10.81 -0.50 -1.14
N ILE A 195 -11.60 0.55 -1.29
CA ILE A 195 -12.71 0.90 -0.37
C ILE A 195 -14.00 0.22 -0.80
N SER A 196 -14.38 0.32 -2.07
CA SER A 196 -15.69 -0.14 -2.55
C SER A 196 -15.80 -1.67 -2.66
N GLU A 197 -14.68 -2.37 -2.86
CA GLU A 197 -14.62 -3.82 -3.05
C GLU A 197 -13.45 -4.45 -2.27
N PRO A 198 -13.36 -4.24 -0.94
CA PRO A 198 -12.17 -4.61 -0.16
C PRO A 198 -11.85 -6.11 -0.22
N TYR A 199 -12.85 -6.96 -0.36
CA TYR A 199 -12.69 -8.43 -0.47
C TYR A 199 -12.75 -8.96 -1.90
N GLY A 200 -12.96 -8.09 -2.87
CA GLY A 200 -13.02 -8.40 -4.29
C GLY A 200 -11.86 -7.76 -5.05
N ALA A 201 -12.16 -6.85 -5.98
CA ALA A 201 -11.17 -6.17 -6.80
C ALA A 201 -10.15 -5.31 -6.01
N GLY A 202 -10.41 -5.05 -4.73
CA GLY A 202 -9.55 -4.28 -3.83
C GLY A 202 -8.38 -5.05 -3.20
N TRP A 203 -8.14 -6.33 -3.56
CA TRP A 203 -6.97 -7.05 -3.06
C TRP A 203 -5.65 -6.36 -3.48
N LEU A 204 -4.62 -6.43 -2.64
CA LEU A 204 -3.35 -5.74 -2.83
C LEU A 204 -2.25 -6.63 -3.40
N PHE A 205 -2.07 -7.82 -2.82
CA PHE A 205 -0.97 -8.74 -3.13
C PHE A 205 -1.48 -10.12 -3.48
N GLU A 206 -0.79 -10.75 -4.45
CA GLU A 206 -0.95 -12.15 -4.82
C GLU A 206 0.37 -12.90 -4.60
N GLY A 207 0.28 -14.14 -4.18
CA GLY A 207 1.46 -14.96 -4.01
C GLY A 207 1.14 -16.36 -3.52
N THR A 208 2.13 -17.01 -2.95
CA THR A 208 2.02 -18.35 -2.37
C THR A 208 2.75 -18.40 -1.04
N GLN A 209 2.50 -19.45 -0.26
CA GLN A 209 3.26 -19.67 0.96
C GLN A 209 4.76 -19.76 0.66
N ALA A 210 5.59 -19.00 1.39
CA ALA A 210 7.03 -19.03 1.22
C ALA A 210 7.58 -20.41 1.61
N LYS A 211 8.33 -21.05 0.70
CA LYS A 211 9.02 -22.32 0.94
C LYS A 211 10.45 -22.04 1.38
N GLY A 212 10.96 -22.82 2.34
CA GLY A 212 12.40 -22.81 2.66
C GLY A 212 12.88 -21.71 3.60
N LEU A 213 11.97 -21.03 4.32
CA LEU A 213 12.37 -20.17 5.43
C LEU A 213 13.03 -21.02 6.53
N SER A 214 14.04 -20.47 7.21
CA SER A 214 14.79 -21.14 8.27
C SER A 214 13.86 -21.67 9.37
N LYS A 215 14.28 -22.70 10.12
CA LYS A 215 13.45 -23.32 11.19
C LYS A 215 12.96 -22.31 12.24
N HIS A 216 13.63 -21.18 12.40
CA HIS A 216 13.22 -20.10 13.31
C HIS A 216 12.17 -19.14 12.71
N GLU A 217 12.05 -19.09 11.38
CA GLU A 217 11.07 -18.26 10.65
C GLU A 217 9.91 -19.09 10.07
N ASN A 218 9.85 -20.38 10.40
CA ASN A 218 8.89 -21.35 9.83
C ASN A 218 7.47 -21.22 10.44
N ARG A 219 7.07 -20.01 10.75
CA ARG A 219 5.64 -19.70 10.97
C ARG A 219 5.02 -19.57 9.59
N GLY A 220 4.06 -20.46 9.26
CA GLY A 220 3.32 -20.38 8.00
C GLY A 220 2.71 -19.00 7.79
N ILE A 221 2.34 -18.68 6.56
CA ILE A 221 1.72 -17.39 6.20
C ILE A 221 0.49 -17.06 7.08
N GLU A 222 -0.17 -18.06 7.63
CA GLU A 222 -1.36 -17.95 8.47
C GLU A 222 -1.07 -17.79 9.97
N ALA A 223 0.20 -17.85 10.37
CA ALA A 223 0.55 -17.85 11.79
C ALA A 223 0.10 -16.56 12.49
N GLY A 224 -0.63 -16.73 13.60
CA GLY A 224 -1.15 -15.61 14.39
C GLY A 224 -2.33 -14.87 13.76
N LEU A 225 -2.92 -15.39 12.67
CA LEU A 225 -4.12 -14.83 12.08
C LEU A 225 -5.38 -15.41 12.73
N ILE A 226 -6.44 -14.63 12.75
CA ILE A 226 -7.73 -14.90 13.37
C ILE A 226 -8.70 -15.38 12.29
N ARG A 227 -9.54 -16.40 12.55
CA ARG A 227 -10.46 -17.00 11.56
C ARG A 227 -11.83 -17.33 12.12
N GLY A 228 -12.81 -17.44 11.21
CA GLY A 228 -14.15 -17.97 11.49
C GLY A 228 -14.85 -17.19 12.61
N LYS A 229 -15.46 -17.90 13.57
CA LYS A 229 -16.17 -17.26 14.69
C LYS A 229 -15.29 -16.33 15.52
N GLN A 230 -14.00 -16.67 15.70
CA GLN A 230 -13.08 -15.83 16.45
C GLN A 230 -12.83 -14.50 15.72
N ALA A 231 -12.83 -14.48 14.38
CA ALA A 231 -12.70 -13.24 13.63
C ALA A 231 -13.87 -12.29 13.85
N ARG A 232 -15.10 -12.82 13.94
CA ARG A 232 -16.28 -12.00 14.25
C ARG A 232 -16.25 -11.46 15.69
N GLU A 233 -15.87 -12.29 16.66
CA GLU A 233 -15.73 -11.88 18.06
C GLU A 233 -14.63 -10.81 18.20
N TRP A 234 -13.51 -11.00 17.53
CA TRP A 234 -12.43 -10.03 17.47
C TRP A 234 -12.91 -8.72 16.82
N MET A 235 -13.58 -8.76 15.67
CA MET A 235 -14.10 -7.55 15.00
C MET A 235 -15.06 -6.77 15.90
N ALA A 236 -15.95 -7.46 16.63
CA ALA A 236 -16.84 -6.81 17.60
C ALA A 236 -16.08 -6.16 18.77
N GLN A 237 -14.93 -6.73 19.17
CA GLN A 237 -14.07 -6.12 20.18
C GLN A 237 -13.33 -4.91 19.62
N GLU A 238 -12.81 -5.01 18.38
CA GLU A 238 -12.13 -3.90 17.70
C GLU A 238 -13.07 -2.73 17.45
N SER A 239 -14.32 -2.98 17.03
CA SER A 239 -15.33 -1.93 16.87
C SER A 239 -15.57 -1.18 18.18
N ARG A 240 -15.69 -1.89 19.30
CA ARG A 240 -15.87 -1.27 20.64
C ARG A 240 -14.61 -0.51 21.08
N ARG A 241 -13.43 -1.10 20.88
CA ARG A 241 -12.13 -0.45 21.19
C ARG A 241 -11.98 0.85 20.40
N PHE A 242 -12.33 0.79 19.11
CA PHE A 242 -12.30 1.93 18.22
C PHE A 242 -13.28 3.03 18.65
N ALA A 243 -14.52 2.66 19.02
CA ALA A 243 -15.51 3.61 19.52
C ALA A 243 -15.02 4.34 20.78
N SER A 244 -14.40 3.60 21.73
CA SER A 244 -13.82 4.19 22.94
C SER A 244 -12.67 5.14 22.61
N PHE A 245 -11.77 4.72 21.72
CA PHE A 245 -10.63 5.54 21.29
C PHE A 245 -11.09 6.86 20.64
N VAL A 246 -12.04 6.77 19.70
CA VAL A 246 -12.59 7.96 19.05
C VAL A 246 -13.28 8.88 20.06
N HIS A 247 -14.00 8.32 21.02
CA HIS A 247 -14.66 9.11 22.05
C HIS A 247 -13.66 9.80 23.00
N GLU A 248 -12.58 9.14 23.39
CA GLU A 248 -11.59 9.66 24.32
C GLU A 248 -10.63 10.65 23.68
N GLU A 249 -10.10 10.34 22.50
CA GLU A 249 -9.01 11.11 21.88
C GLU A 249 -9.53 12.19 20.90
N VAL A 250 -10.62 11.90 20.18
CA VAL A 250 -11.08 12.77 19.10
C VAL A 250 -12.21 13.70 19.55
N ALA A 251 -13.13 13.23 20.39
CA ALA A 251 -14.25 14.06 20.85
C ALA A 251 -13.80 15.24 21.72
N HIS A 252 -12.68 15.14 22.42
CA HIS A 252 -12.13 16.23 23.23
C HIS A 252 -11.63 17.42 22.40
N THR A 253 -11.26 17.21 21.14
CA THR A 253 -10.70 18.24 20.27
C THR A 253 -11.74 19.00 19.45
N GLN A 254 -12.95 18.47 19.24
CA GLN A 254 -13.91 19.02 18.28
C GLN A 254 -15.23 19.55 18.85
N GLY A 255 -15.45 19.47 20.17
CA GLY A 255 -16.67 20.02 20.83
C GLY A 255 -17.92 19.14 20.71
N GLU A 256 -18.93 19.44 21.55
CA GLU A 256 -20.19 18.70 21.60
C GLU A 256 -20.97 18.79 20.28
N GLY A 257 -21.13 17.67 19.59
CA GLY A 257 -21.99 17.58 18.40
C GLY A 257 -21.44 16.71 17.25
N PHE A 258 -20.25 16.17 17.37
CA PHE A 258 -19.68 15.31 16.34
C PHE A 258 -20.13 13.86 16.48
N VAL A 259 -20.93 13.38 15.52
CA VAL A 259 -21.29 11.95 15.43
C VAL A 259 -20.25 11.26 14.53
N LEU A 260 -19.15 10.79 15.14
CA LEU A 260 -18.08 10.06 14.43
C LEU A 260 -18.42 8.59 14.21
N MET A 261 -19.49 8.08 14.83
CA MET A 261 -19.88 6.70 14.76
C MET A 261 -21.30 6.59 14.19
N ALA A 262 -21.48 5.63 13.29
CA ALA A 262 -22.81 5.22 12.88
C ALA A 262 -23.54 4.53 14.05
N ASP A 263 -24.87 4.57 14.06
CA ASP A 263 -25.67 3.84 15.03
C ASP A 263 -25.25 2.36 15.05
N GLY A 264 -24.83 1.88 16.24
CA GLY A 264 -24.34 0.51 16.40
C GLY A 264 -22.83 0.37 16.60
N GLY A 265 -22.05 1.45 16.60
CA GLY A 265 -20.61 1.42 16.91
C GLY A 265 -19.69 1.18 15.71
N ALA A 266 -20.22 1.04 14.49
CA ALA A 266 -19.41 1.01 13.29
C ALA A 266 -18.77 2.38 13.00
N PRO A 267 -17.51 2.44 12.51
CA PRO A 267 -16.92 3.69 12.10
C PRO A 267 -17.76 4.34 10.99
N SER A 268 -17.95 5.65 11.09
CA SER A 268 -18.55 6.41 9.99
C SER A 268 -17.63 6.33 8.78
N ASN A 269 -18.21 6.23 7.59
CA ASN A 269 -17.44 6.26 6.36
C ASN A 269 -16.60 7.53 6.29
N ASP A 270 -15.30 7.37 5.95
CA ASP A 270 -14.37 8.48 5.77
C ASP A 270 -14.10 9.29 7.06
N LEU A 271 -13.85 8.59 8.18
CA LEU A 271 -13.53 9.23 9.46
C LEU A 271 -12.32 10.17 9.33
N LEU A 272 -11.32 9.81 8.52
CA LEU A 272 -10.09 10.59 8.38
C LEU A 272 -10.32 12.01 7.84
N GLN A 273 -11.47 12.31 7.24
CA GLN A 273 -11.80 13.68 6.79
C GLN A 273 -11.98 14.67 7.95
N TYR A 274 -12.27 14.17 9.14
CA TYR A 274 -12.54 14.97 10.32
C TYR A 274 -11.35 15.09 11.26
N LEU A 275 -10.26 14.35 10.99
CA LEU A 275 -9.08 14.28 11.83
C LEU A 275 -7.98 15.21 11.32
N THR A 276 -7.23 15.77 12.25
CA THR A 276 -5.94 16.38 11.95
C THR A 276 -4.95 15.32 11.50
N ARG A 277 -3.81 15.74 10.93
CA ARG A 277 -2.74 14.82 10.53
C ARG A 277 -2.22 13.99 11.71
N GLU A 278 -2.05 14.61 12.85
CA GLU A 278 -1.55 13.98 14.08
C GLU A 278 -2.54 12.93 14.60
N GLU A 279 -3.82 13.26 14.67
CA GLU A 279 -4.88 12.34 15.09
C GLU A 279 -5.03 11.16 14.11
N ALA A 280 -4.95 11.42 12.80
CA ALA A 280 -4.99 10.38 11.79
C ALA A 280 -3.81 9.40 11.91
N LEU A 281 -2.60 9.90 12.17
CA LEU A 281 -1.42 9.07 12.39
C LEU A 281 -1.50 8.30 13.72
N GLN A 282 -2.03 8.91 14.78
CA GLN A 282 -2.25 8.24 16.07
C GLN A 282 -3.24 7.09 15.92
N LEU A 283 -4.39 7.35 15.27
CA LEU A 283 -5.39 6.33 14.95
C LEU A 283 -4.79 5.18 14.13
N PHE A 284 -4.06 5.52 13.07
CA PHE A 284 -3.42 4.51 12.23
C PHE A 284 -2.43 3.66 13.01
N ASN A 285 -1.58 4.28 13.84
CA ASN A 285 -0.59 3.55 14.62
C ASN A 285 -1.24 2.62 15.66
N GLU A 286 -2.37 3.02 16.23
CA GLU A 286 -3.07 2.23 17.24
C GLU A 286 -3.76 0.99 16.65
N PHE A 287 -4.36 1.10 15.46
CA PHE A 287 -5.22 0.05 14.90
C PHE A 287 -4.63 -0.66 13.68
N PHE A 288 -3.89 0.02 12.82
CA PHE A 288 -3.54 -0.45 11.47
C PHE A 288 -2.04 -0.62 11.23
N SER A 289 -1.21 -0.12 12.15
CA SER A 289 0.24 -0.29 12.04
C SER A 289 0.64 -1.77 12.20
N PRO A 290 1.70 -2.24 11.54
CA PRO A 290 2.25 -3.59 11.76
C PRO A 290 2.65 -3.86 13.22
N HIS A 291 2.80 -2.84 14.02
CA HIS A 291 3.12 -2.91 15.45
C HIS A 291 1.88 -2.76 16.35
N ALA A 292 0.71 -2.54 15.77
CA ALA A 292 -0.54 -2.52 16.51
C ALA A 292 -0.74 -3.88 17.19
N ASN A 293 -0.61 -3.87 18.51
CA ASN A 293 -1.02 -4.94 19.43
C ASN A 293 -0.42 -6.34 19.27
N TRP A 294 0.90 -6.49 19.42
CA TRP A 294 1.48 -7.76 19.91
C TRP A 294 1.16 -8.04 21.38
N ARG A 295 0.42 -7.16 22.06
CA ARG A 295 0.03 -7.27 23.48
C ARG A 295 -1.37 -7.81 23.65
N LEU A 296 -1.79 -8.81 22.89
CA LEU A 296 -2.90 -9.63 23.32
C LEU A 296 -2.38 -10.72 24.24
N SER A 297 -2.50 -10.40 25.53
CA SER A 297 -2.59 -11.26 26.73
C SER A 297 -1.81 -12.57 26.68
N SER A 298 -0.70 -12.59 27.38
CA SER A 298 -0.26 -13.75 28.19
C SER A 298 -1.31 -14.13 29.23
#